data_aced925f8e2d940af0c512a93be5dc8c
#
_entry.id   aced925f8e2d940af0c512a93be5dc8c
#
_cell.length_a   1.000
_cell.length_b   1.000
_cell.length_c   1.000
_cell.angle_alpha   90.00
_cell.angle_beta   90.00
_cell.angle_gamma   90.00
#
_symmetry.space_group_name_H-M   'P 1'
#
loop_
_entity.id
_entity.type
_entity.pdbx_description
1 polymer ?
#
loop_
_entity_poly.entity_id
_entity_poly.type
_entity_poly.pdbx_seq_one_letter_code
_entity_poly.pdbx_strand_id
1 'polypeptide(L)'
;MNATPDTRNAAAAPAAGAGLPPANHRIRMPDFELGDALTAEQRAFLDTHGFIRFKGFAGRDTVRSLIEEVEDIDRRLVREGRTHVNGVPLLFGVRKDGSRYIQRMVFASLFGERLGAFLRDDRFRAVLDVAGPGYRIAERERDGLVINHYRHEEGSTYQRLGWHTDSLRDVFYLEKPRRYLNVGFYLDDSPLSKGGVRLLPSSHEQGLFSMLTRKAYFLDHRPDPEEYALEAEAGDLTIHDGRIWHRVAQATATGDASQRRVMYLPLMTGPLKPKHEGSPTPLYFRLKRLAGY
;
A
#
# COMPACT_ATOMS: atom_id res chain seq x y z
N MET A 1 -7.03 -9.49 -53.85
CA MET A 1 -7.68 -10.11 -52.67
C MET A 1 -7.32 -9.21 -51.49
N ASN A 2 -8.22 -8.27 -51.16
CA ASN A 2 -8.03 -7.31 -50.08
C ASN A 2 -8.53 -7.91 -48.79
N ALA A 3 -7.64 -8.07 -47.79
CA ALA A 3 -8.02 -8.45 -46.45
C ALA A 3 -8.38 -7.18 -45.65
N THR A 4 -9.63 -7.10 -45.23
CA THR A 4 -10.17 -6.11 -44.30
C THR A 4 -9.65 -6.37 -42.89
N PRO A 5 -9.20 -5.36 -42.11
CA PRO A 5 -8.83 -5.58 -40.71
C PRO A 5 -10.07 -5.73 -39.82
N ASP A 6 -10.05 -6.72 -38.97
CA ASP A 6 -11.09 -7.07 -37.98
C ASP A 6 -11.12 -5.99 -36.85
N THR A 7 -12.20 -5.20 -36.82
CA THR A 7 -12.46 -4.13 -35.85
C THR A 7 -13.31 -4.65 -34.67
N ARG A 8 -12.91 -5.72 -33.99
CA ARG A 8 -13.59 -6.19 -32.77
C ARG A 8 -12.60 -6.30 -31.61
N ASN A 9 -12.39 -5.22 -30.92
CA ASN A 9 -12.18 -5.11 -29.45
C ASN A 9 -11.74 -3.69 -29.03
N ALA A 10 -12.57 -2.70 -29.32
CA ALA A 10 -12.49 -1.42 -28.61
C ALA A 10 -13.37 -1.56 -27.35
N ALA A 11 -12.80 -1.99 -26.24
CA ALA A 11 -13.45 -1.84 -24.96
C ALA A 11 -13.64 -0.35 -24.67
N ALA A 12 -14.89 0.09 -24.62
CA ALA A 12 -15.27 1.46 -24.36
C ALA A 12 -14.59 1.98 -23.09
N ALA A 13 -13.86 3.07 -23.19
CA ALA A 13 -13.36 3.82 -22.05
C ALA A 13 -14.57 4.25 -21.18
N PRO A 14 -14.56 4.05 -19.87
CA PRO A 14 -15.65 4.52 -19.02
C PRO A 14 -15.67 6.04 -19.04
N ALA A 15 -16.89 6.59 -19.22
CA ALA A 15 -17.18 8.01 -19.32
C ALA A 15 -16.48 8.82 -18.21
N ALA A 16 -15.77 9.85 -18.59
CA ALA A 16 -15.30 10.90 -17.72
C ALA A 16 -16.52 11.60 -17.11
N GLY A 17 -16.74 11.46 -15.79
CA GLY A 17 -17.83 12.14 -15.10
C GLY A 17 -18.38 11.51 -13.84
N ALA A 18 -17.87 10.38 -13.37
CA ALA A 18 -18.24 9.89 -12.05
C ALA A 18 -17.54 10.75 -10.98
N GLY A 19 -18.26 11.71 -10.40
CA GLY A 19 -17.80 12.47 -9.24
C GLY A 19 -17.26 11.51 -8.18
N LEU A 20 -16.30 11.98 -7.39
CA LEU A 20 -15.77 11.23 -6.24
C LEU A 20 -16.95 10.70 -5.43
N PRO A 21 -17.01 9.39 -5.11
CA PRO A 21 -18.05 8.91 -4.23
C PRO A 21 -17.96 9.67 -2.91
N PRO A 22 -19.10 10.00 -2.29
CA PRO A 22 -19.08 10.72 -1.02
C PRO A 22 -18.23 9.94 -0.02
N ALA A 23 -17.25 10.60 0.59
CA ALA A 23 -16.53 10.05 1.73
C ALA A 23 -17.57 9.58 2.75
N ASN A 24 -17.36 8.41 3.36
CA ASN A 24 -18.29 7.92 4.35
C ASN A 24 -18.33 8.87 5.57
N HIS A 25 -19.29 9.79 5.58
CA HIS A 25 -19.45 10.80 6.64
C HIS A 25 -19.94 10.23 7.98
N ARG A 26 -20.23 8.93 8.05
CA ARG A 26 -20.68 8.27 9.30
C ARG A 26 -19.54 8.10 10.30
N ILE A 27 -18.28 8.11 9.86
CA ILE A 27 -17.11 7.99 10.72
C ILE A 27 -16.31 9.28 10.63
N ARG A 28 -16.30 10.02 11.71
CA ARG A 28 -15.40 11.15 11.86
C ARG A 28 -14.13 10.65 12.53
N MET A 29 -13.03 10.62 11.79
CA MET A 29 -11.71 10.30 12.36
C MET A 29 -11.20 11.53 13.11
N PRO A 30 -10.89 11.41 14.41
CA PRO A 30 -10.22 12.48 15.14
C PRO A 30 -8.79 12.69 14.62
N ASP A 31 -8.23 13.86 14.89
CA ASP A 31 -6.83 14.14 14.64
C ASP A 31 -5.99 13.57 15.80
N PHE A 32 -5.81 12.26 15.80
CA PHE A 32 -4.99 11.58 16.79
C PHE A 32 -3.50 11.88 16.58
N GLU A 33 -2.77 12.00 17.67
CA GLU A 33 -1.31 12.04 17.69
C GLU A 33 -0.81 10.80 18.44
N LEU A 34 0.26 10.17 17.95
CA LEU A 34 0.84 8.99 18.58
C LEU A 34 1.81 9.45 19.69
N GLY A 35 1.50 9.11 20.93
CA GLY A 35 2.40 9.24 22.07
C GLY A 35 3.24 7.97 22.30
N ASP A 36 3.78 7.82 23.50
CA ASP A 36 4.57 6.66 23.90
C ASP A 36 3.74 5.36 23.92
N ALA A 37 2.42 5.48 24.05
CA ALA A 37 1.46 4.36 23.96
C ALA A 37 0.12 4.88 23.43
N LEU A 38 -0.73 3.96 22.92
CA LEU A 38 -2.09 4.33 22.55
C LEU A 38 -2.94 4.67 23.77
N THR A 39 -3.69 5.76 23.65
CA THR A 39 -4.76 6.07 24.60
C THR A 39 -5.90 5.06 24.50
N ALA A 40 -6.76 5.00 25.52
CA ALA A 40 -7.95 4.14 25.49
C ALA A 40 -8.88 4.49 24.32
N GLU A 41 -9.02 5.79 23.99
CA GLU A 41 -9.82 6.26 22.86
C GLU A 41 -9.26 5.80 21.51
N GLN A 42 -7.93 5.95 21.30
CA GLN A 42 -7.24 5.48 20.10
C GLN A 42 -7.38 3.96 19.92
N ARG A 43 -7.24 3.20 21.02
CA ARG A 43 -7.42 1.77 21.04
C ARG A 43 -8.87 1.39 20.66
N ALA A 44 -9.85 2.01 21.30
CA ALA A 44 -11.26 1.75 21.00
C ALA A 44 -11.61 2.10 19.53
N PHE A 45 -11.06 3.19 18.99
CA PHE A 45 -11.25 3.55 17.58
C PHE A 45 -10.68 2.49 16.64
N LEU A 46 -9.43 2.07 16.87
CA LEU A 46 -8.78 1.03 16.05
C LEU A 46 -9.54 -0.31 16.13
N ASP A 47 -9.91 -0.73 17.34
CA ASP A 47 -10.60 -2.00 17.56
C ASP A 47 -12.01 -1.99 16.92
N THR A 48 -12.71 -0.84 16.95
CA THR A 48 -14.05 -0.71 16.35
C THR A 48 -13.99 -0.66 14.82
N HIS A 49 -13.07 0.12 14.27
CA HIS A 49 -13.07 0.42 12.83
C HIS A 49 -12.05 -0.40 12.02
N GLY A 50 -11.05 -0.97 12.70
CA GLY A 50 -9.98 -1.75 12.05
C GLY A 50 -8.87 -0.90 11.44
N PHE A 51 -8.89 0.43 11.61
CA PHE A 51 -7.86 1.35 11.15
C PHE A 51 -7.82 2.62 12.00
N ILE A 52 -6.68 3.31 11.96
CA ILE A 52 -6.45 4.59 12.64
C ILE A 52 -5.40 5.40 11.88
N ARG A 53 -5.48 6.73 11.96
CA ARG A 53 -4.45 7.65 11.48
C ARG A 53 -3.91 8.47 12.64
N PHE A 54 -2.61 8.68 12.64
CA PHE A 54 -1.89 9.59 13.55
C PHE A 54 -1.30 10.72 12.74
N LYS A 55 -1.65 11.96 13.10
CA LYS A 55 -1.13 13.15 12.45
C LYS A 55 0.29 13.45 12.90
N GLY A 56 1.10 13.94 11.96
CA GLY A 56 2.41 14.50 12.27
C GLY A 56 3.37 13.53 12.96
N PHE A 57 3.31 12.22 12.67
CA PHE A 57 4.23 11.23 13.22
C PHE A 57 5.69 11.61 12.96
N ALA A 58 5.99 12.21 11.82
CA ALA A 58 7.30 12.78 11.55
C ALA A 58 7.20 14.19 10.94
N GLY A 59 8.14 15.04 11.31
CA GLY A 59 8.22 16.40 10.81
C GLY A 59 8.67 16.49 9.34
N ARG A 60 8.44 17.65 8.74
CA ARG A 60 8.72 17.91 7.32
C ARG A 60 10.17 17.66 6.91
N ASP A 61 11.15 17.92 7.79
CA ASP A 61 12.57 17.71 7.48
C ASP A 61 12.90 16.21 7.38
N THR A 62 12.33 15.39 8.28
CA THR A 62 12.43 13.93 8.20
C THR A 62 11.82 13.42 6.89
N VAL A 63 10.60 13.88 6.56
CA VAL A 63 9.92 13.50 5.31
C VAL A 63 10.76 13.85 4.10
N ARG A 64 11.30 15.07 4.02
CA ARG A 64 12.16 15.52 2.92
C ARG A 64 13.39 14.65 2.79
N SER A 65 14.08 14.37 3.90
CA SER A 65 15.27 13.52 3.92
C SER A 65 14.99 12.10 3.43
N LEU A 66 13.84 11.52 3.81
CA LEU A 66 13.42 10.19 3.33
C LEU A 66 13.06 10.22 1.84
N ILE A 67 12.40 11.27 1.35
CA ILE A 67 12.08 11.44 -0.08
C ILE A 67 13.37 11.48 -0.91
N GLU A 68 14.35 12.28 -0.51
CA GLU A 68 15.64 12.38 -1.21
C GLU A 68 16.31 11.00 -1.33
N GLU A 69 16.34 10.23 -0.25
CA GLU A 69 16.94 8.90 -0.27
C GLU A 69 16.14 7.92 -1.14
N VAL A 70 14.80 7.96 -1.09
CA VAL A 70 13.93 7.14 -1.96
C VAL A 70 14.19 7.43 -3.43
N GLU A 71 14.33 8.70 -3.80
CA GLU A 71 14.61 9.11 -5.18
C GLU A 71 16.02 8.69 -5.62
N ASP A 72 17.00 8.75 -4.72
CA ASP A 72 18.38 8.27 -5.01
C ASP A 72 18.40 6.76 -5.24
N ILE A 73 17.68 5.99 -4.41
CA ILE A 73 17.54 4.55 -4.56
C ILE A 73 16.83 4.22 -5.88
N ASP A 74 15.73 4.90 -6.20
CA ASP A 74 15.00 4.71 -7.45
C ASP A 74 15.94 4.89 -8.67
N ARG A 75 16.62 6.04 -8.74
CA ARG A 75 17.57 6.33 -9.83
C ARG A 75 18.68 5.29 -9.94
N ARG A 76 19.22 4.83 -8.81
CA ARG A 76 20.27 3.82 -8.77
C ARG A 76 19.79 2.47 -9.29
N LEU A 77 18.69 1.95 -8.75
CA LEU A 77 18.17 0.63 -9.12
C LEU A 77 17.68 0.59 -10.58
N VAL A 78 17.09 1.68 -11.09
CA VAL A 78 16.72 1.81 -12.50
C VAL A 78 17.97 1.80 -13.40
N ARG A 79 19.02 2.55 -13.07
CA ARG A 79 20.28 2.58 -13.81
C ARG A 79 20.99 1.24 -13.81
N GLU A 80 20.95 0.49 -12.70
CA GLU A 80 21.50 -0.86 -12.57
C GLU A 80 20.67 -1.92 -13.32
N GLY A 81 19.50 -1.57 -13.86
CA GLY A 81 18.60 -2.50 -14.53
C GLY A 81 18.02 -3.56 -13.59
N ARG A 82 17.97 -3.29 -12.29
CA ARG A 82 17.51 -4.25 -11.29
C ARG A 82 16.00 -4.44 -11.41
N THR A 83 15.57 -5.69 -11.57
CA THR A 83 14.15 -6.04 -11.73
C THR A 83 13.56 -6.75 -10.51
N HIS A 84 14.39 -7.27 -9.61
CA HIS A 84 13.99 -8.00 -8.41
C HIS A 84 14.89 -7.63 -7.23
N VAL A 85 14.35 -7.77 -6.03
CA VAL A 85 15.10 -7.73 -4.77
C VAL A 85 14.66 -8.94 -3.95
N ASN A 86 15.62 -9.74 -3.51
CA ASN A 86 15.37 -10.94 -2.70
C ASN A 86 14.28 -11.85 -3.29
N GLY A 87 14.28 -12.02 -4.62
CA GLY A 87 13.30 -12.80 -5.35
C GLY A 87 11.95 -12.12 -5.57
N VAL A 88 11.71 -10.94 -5.00
CA VAL A 88 10.45 -10.19 -5.18
C VAL A 88 10.61 -9.16 -6.31
N PRO A 89 9.67 -9.13 -7.30
CA PRO A 89 9.78 -8.19 -8.41
C PRO A 89 9.55 -6.75 -7.98
N LEU A 90 10.32 -5.83 -8.60
CA LEU A 90 10.03 -4.41 -8.63
C LEU A 90 8.96 -4.15 -9.71
N LEU A 91 8.02 -3.25 -9.44
CA LEU A 91 7.07 -2.79 -10.46
C LEU A 91 7.50 -1.43 -10.97
N PHE A 92 7.41 -1.24 -12.29
CA PHE A 92 7.88 -0.02 -12.95
C PHE A 92 6.74 0.73 -13.61
N GLY A 93 6.85 2.05 -13.61
CA GLY A 93 6.08 2.95 -14.43
C GLY A 93 6.99 3.70 -15.43
N VAL A 94 6.35 4.36 -16.39
CA VAL A 94 7.01 5.20 -17.38
C VAL A 94 6.42 6.60 -17.28
N ARG A 95 7.28 7.62 -17.18
CA ARG A 95 6.87 9.04 -17.21
C ARG A 95 6.63 9.49 -18.65
N LYS A 96 6.00 10.66 -18.81
CA LYS A 96 5.72 11.25 -20.14
C LYS A 96 6.97 11.45 -20.99
N ASP A 97 8.13 11.68 -20.37
CA ASP A 97 9.41 11.81 -21.05
C ASP A 97 10.08 10.46 -21.43
N GLY A 98 9.37 9.36 -21.19
CA GLY A 98 9.86 7.99 -21.45
C GLY A 98 10.77 7.44 -20.35
N SER A 99 11.12 8.21 -19.34
CA SER A 99 11.95 7.73 -18.23
C SER A 99 11.19 6.73 -17.36
N ARG A 100 11.90 5.68 -16.91
CA ARG A 100 11.34 4.69 -15.99
C ARG A 100 11.52 5.14 -14.54
N TYR A 101 10.60 4.71 -13.69
CA TYR A 101 10.69 4.82 -12.24
C TYR A 101 10.09 3.59 -11.58
N ILE A 102 10.43 3.35 -10.31
CA ILE A 102 9.91 2.20 -9.56
C ILE A 102 8.60 2.61 -8.90
N GLN A 103 7.49 2.02 -9.35
CA GLN A 103 6.17 2.21 -8.76
C GLN A 103 5.97 1.43 -7.47
N ARG A 104 6.60 0.26 -7.35
CA ARG A 104 6.61 -0.51 -6.12
C ARG A 104 8.02 -1.00 -5.85
N MET A 105 8.67 -0.35 -4.90
CA MET A 105 9.98 -0.71 -4.38
C MET A 105 9.80 -1.60 -3.16
N VAL A 106 10.50 -2.73 -3.13
CA VAL A 106 10.46 -3.68 -2.01
C VAL A 106 11.82 -3.70 -1.33
N PHE A 107 11.85 -4.05 -0.03
CA PHE A 107 13.05 -4.08 0.80
C PHE A 107 13.84 -2.76 0.76
N ALA A 108 13.15 -1.63 0.64
CA ALA A 108 13.77 -0.32 0.43
C ALA A 108 14.78 0.05 1.52
N SER A 109 14.54 -0.35 2.78
CA SER A 109 15.45 -0.12 3.91
C SER A 109 16.82 -0.80 3.78
N LEU A 110 16.97 -1.80 2.89
CA LEU A 110 18.25 -2.44 2.62
C LEU A 110 19.17 -1.61 1.72
N PHE A 111 18.65 -0.55 1.11
CA PHE A 111 19.35 0.29 0.15
C PHE A 111 19.64 1.71 0.65
N GLY A 112 19.05 2.10 1.78
CA GLY A 112 19.18 3.45 2.34
C GLY A 112 19.38 3.43 3.85
N GLU A 113 20.37 4.18 4.33
CA GLU A 113 20.68 4.27 5.77
C GLU A 113 19.61 5.04 6.52
N ARG A 114 19.05 6.12 5.93
CA ARG A 114 18.00 6.93 6.54
C ARG A 114 16.70 6.13 6.68
N LEU A 115 16.33 5.36 5.65
CA LEU A 115 15.19 4.45 5.72
C LEU A 115 15.39 3.37 6.80
N GLY A 116 16.58 2.78 6.86
CA GLY A 116 16.91 1.81 7.90
C GLY A 116 16.91 2.42 9.31
N ALA A 117 17.43 3.65 9.48
CA ALA A 117 17.39 4.36 10.75
C ALA A 117 15.94 4.73 11.15
N PHE A 118 15.13 5.17 10.19
CA PHE A 118 13.72 5.48 10.43
C PHE A 118 12.93 4.27 10.94
N LEU A 119 13.16 3.06 10.42
CA LEU A 119 12.50 1.84 10.92
C LEU A 119 12.89 1.46 12.36
N ARG A 120 14.02 1.93 12.83
CA ARG A 120 14.52 1.71 14.20
C ARG A 120 14.19 2.85 15.16
N ASP A 121 13.39 3.83 14.72
CA ASP A 121 12.94 4.94 15.55
C ASP A 121 12.11 4.41 16.74
N ASP A 122 12.41 4.90 17.92
CA ASP A 122 11.79 4.44 19.17
C ASP A 122 10.27 4.67 19.18
N ARG A 123 9.76 5.63 18.42
CA ARG A 123 8.32 5.86 18.28
C ARG A 123 7.55 4.66 17.74
N PHE A 124 8.21 3.77 16.97
CA PHE A 124 7.58 2.54 16.52
C PHE A 124 7.34 1.53 17.65
N ARG A 125 7.88 1.72 18.87
CA ARG A 125 7.53 0.89 20.04
C ARG A 125 6.04 0.98 20.33
N ALA A 126 5.46 2.20 20.34
CA ALA A 126 4.02 2.35 20.54
C ALA A 126 3.20 1.60 19.47
N VAL A 127 3.68 1.59 18.23
CA VAL A 127 3.05 0.82 17.14
C VAL A 127 3.17 -0.69 17.35
N LEU A 128 4.31 -1.17 17.83
CA LEU A 128 4.52 -2.59 18.16
C LEU A 128 3.65 -3.04 19.34
N ASP A 129 3.46 -2.17 20.35
CA ASP A 129 2.60 -2.45 21.50
C ASP A 129 1.12 -2.57 21.08
N VAL A 130 0.69 -1.82 20.06
CA VAL A 130 -0.65 -1.99 19.45
C VAL A 130 -0.83 -3.39 18.89
N ALA A 131 0.17 -3.88 18.20
CA ALA A 131 0.14 -5.20 17.60
C ALA A 131 0.15 -6.32 18.63
N GLY A 132 0.77 -6.07 19.79
CA GLY A 132 0.87 -7.02 20.91
C GLY A 132 2.21 -7.76 20.99
N PRO A 133 2.39 -8.63 21.98
CA PRO A 133 3.66 -9.28 22.23
C PRO A 133 4.11 -10.16 21.07
N GLY A 134 5.42 -10.14 20.81
CA GLY A 134 6.05 -10.95 19.75
C GLY A 134 5.93 -10.36 18.33
N TYR A 135 5.28 -9.20 18.17
CA TYR A 135 5.30 -8.49 16.91
C TYR A 135 6.63 -7.75 16.69
N ARG A 136 7.02 -7.64 15.44
CA ARG A 136 8.21 -6.93 14.98
C ARG A 136 8.02 -6.37 13.58
N ILE A 137 8.85 -5.44 13.19
CA ILE A 137 8.92 -4.94 11.82
C ILE A 137 9.65 -5.98 10.97
N ALA A 138 9.06 -6.37 9.84
CA ALA A 138 9.60 -7.38 8.93
C ALA A 138 10.58 -6.74 7.93
N GLU A 139 11.85 -6.61 8.28
CA GLU A 139 12.87 -5.99 7.42
C GLU A 139 13.26 -6.86 6.22
N ARG A 140 13.44 -8.17 6.43
CA ARG A 140 13.91 -9.12 5.42
C ARG A 140 12.89 -10.18 5.05
N GLU A 141 11.78 -10.22 5.73
CA GLU A 141 10.71 -11.18 5.49
C GLU A 141 9.64 -10.56 4.59
N ARG A 142 8.93 -11.41 3.88
CA ARG A 142 7.87 -11.00 2.93
C ARG A 142 8.44 -10.08 1.86
N ASP A 143 8.13 -8.80 1.94
CA ASP A 143 8.52 -7.76 0.99
C ASP A 143 9.33 -6.64 1.67
N GLY A 144 9.60 -6.79 3.00
CA GLY A 144 10.28 -5.78 3.81
C GLY A 144 9.56 -4.43 3.80
N LEU A 145 10.32 -3.33 3.90
CA LEU A 145 9.79 -1.99 3.69
C LEU A 145 9.42 -1.81 2.21
N VAL A 146 8.14 -1.56 1.96
CA VAL A 146 7.61 -1.33 0.62
C VAL A 146 7.31 0.15 0.43
N ILE A 147 7.81 0.73 -0.65
CA ILE A 147 7.44 2.08 -1.06
C ILE A 147 6.59 1.98 -2.32
N ASN A 148 5.35 2.42 -2.21
CA ASN A 148 4.45 2.54 -3.34
C ASN A 148 4.46 3.98 -3.84
N HIS A 149 4.80 4.17 -5.12
CA HIS A 149 4.81 5.44 -5.81
C HIS A 149 3.70 5.43 -6.86
N TYR A 150 2.55 5.93 -6.48
CA TYR A 150 1.39 6.05 -7.36
C TYR A 150 1.49 7.33 -8.18
N ARG A 151 1.19 7.20 -9.48
CA ARG A 151 1.14 8.29 -10.42
C ARG A 151 0.13 7.97 -11.52
N HIS A 152 -0.81 8.87 -11.79
CA HIS A 152 -1.82 8.69 -12.80
C HIS A 152 -1.33 9.31 -14.11
N GLU A 153 -0.66 8.51 -14.93
CA GLU A 153 -0.16 8.88 -16.26
C GLU A 153 -0.42 7.76 -17.25
N GLU A 154 -0.43 8.11 -18.53
CA GLU A 154 -0.42 7.14 -19.62
C GLU A 154 0.84 6.25 -19.50
N GLY A 155 0.67 4.94 -19.64
CA GLY A 155 1.78 3.99 -19.43
C GLY A 155 2.05 3.59 -17.96
N SER A 156 1.36 4.16 -16.98
CA SER A 156 1.43 3.71 -15.60
C SER A 156 0.54 2.48 -15.39
N THR A 157 1.14 1.35 -15.01
CA THR A 157 0.44 0.06 -14.84
C THR A 157 -0.14 -0.12 -13.44
N TYR A 158 0.38 0.60 -12.44
CA TYR A 158 -0.02 0.49 -11.03
C TYR A 158 -0.67 1.78 -10.56
N GLN A 159 -1.87 2.06 -11.06
CA GLN A 159 -2.61 3.29 -10.76
C GLN A 159 -3.69 3.09 -9.70
N ARG A 160 -4.22 1.88 -9.59
CA ARG A 160 -5.28 1.49 -8.65
C ARG A 160 -5.10 0.04 -8.24
N LEU A 161 -5.72 -0.35 -7.14
CA LEU A 161 -5.76 -1.73 -6.68
C LEU A 161 -7.19 -2.08 -6.26
N GLY A 162 -7.70 -3.21 -6.75
CA GLY A 162 -9.05 -3.68 -6.42
C GLY A 162 -9.19 -4.10 -4.96
N TRP A 163 -10.43 -4.35 -4.54
CA TRP A 163 -10.74 -4.80 -3.18
C TRP A 163 -9.97 -6.06 -2.81
N HIS A 164 -9.32 -6.03 -1.65
CA HIS A 164 -8.57 -7.16 -1.10
C HIS A 164 -8.43 -7.03 0.41
N THR A 165 -8.01 -8.11 1.05
CA THR A 165 -7.49 -8.12 2.41
C THR A 165 -6.07 -8.65 2.35
N ASP A 166 -5.17 -8.09 3.13
CA ASP A 166 -3.78 -8.54 3.12
C ASP A 166 -3.61 -9.92 3.77
N SER A 167 -4.44 -10.27 4.74
CA SER A 167 -4.38 -11.57 5.42
C SER A 167 -4.69 -12.75 4.50
N LEU A 168 -5.54 -12.60 3.48
CA LEU A 168 -5.79 -13.65 2.48
C LEU A 168 -4.57 -13.91 1.59
N ARG A 169 -3.64 -12.96 1.49
CA ARG A 169 -2.41 -13.17 0.75
C ARG A 169 -1.58 -14.33 1.29
N ASP A 170 -1.69 -14.63 2.59
CA ASP A 170 -1.00 -15.76 3.22
C ASP A 170 -1.41 -17.10 2.60
N VAL A 171 -2.67 -17.25 2.20
CA VAL A 171 -3.16 -18.45 1.51
C VAL A 171 -2.42 -18.66 0.19
N PHE A 172 -2.11 -17.59 -0.55
CA PHE A 172 -1.32 -17.67 -1.80
C PHE A 172 0.16 -17.99 -1.56
N TYR A 173 0.64 -17.85 -0.32
CA TYR A 173 1.97 -18.31 0.09
C TYR A 173 1.96 -19.73 0.69
N LEU A 174 0.79 -20.41 0.66
CA LEU A 174 0.56 -21.72 1.31
C LEU A 174 0.82 -21.67 2.82
N GLU A 175 0.54 -20.53 3.43
CA GLU A 175 0.66 -20.30 4.87
C GLU A 175 -0.72 -20.08 5.48
N LYS A 176 -0.86 -20.40 6.77
CA LYS A 176 -2.09 -20.07 7.49
C LYS A 176 -2.24 -18.56 7.60
N PRO A 177 -3.43 -17.96 7.33
CA PRO A 177 -3.66 -16.54 7.52
C PRO A 177 -3.26 -16.10 8.93
N ARG A 178 -2.38 -15.12 9.01
CA ARG A 178 -1.93 -14.55 10.28
C ARG A 178 -2.54 -13.18 10.45
N ARG A 179 -2.84 -12.83 11.70
CA ARG A 179 -3.15 -11.44 12.02
C ARG A 179 -1.86 -10.63 11.84
N TYR A 180 -1.92 -9.55 11.12
CA TYR A 180 -0.87 -8.55 11.09
C TYR A 180 -1.47 -7.16 10.91
N LEU A 181 -0.70 -6.15 11.31
CA LEU A 181 -1.07 -4.76 11.08
C LEU A 181 -0.23 -4.22 9.94
N ASN A 182 -0.88 -3.53 9.03
CA ASN A 182 -0.22 -2.78 7.98
C ASN A 182 -0.03 -1.34 8.44
N VAL A 183 1.20 -0.87 8.42
CA VAL A 183 1.56 0.48 8.84
C VAL A 183 1.97 1.27 7.61
N GLY A 184 1.23 2.33 7.31
CA GLY A 184 1.50 3.23 6.21
C GLY A 184 2.06 4.56 6.72
N PHE A 185 3.23 4.97 6.22
CA PHE A 185 3.79 6.30 6.47
C PHE A 185 3.77 7.11 5.18
N TYR A 186 3.19 8.30 5.23
CA TYR A 186 2.94 9.12 4.05
C TYR A 186 4.10 10.08 3.79
N LEU A 187 4.70 9.96 2.60
CA LEU A 187 5.74 10.88 2.15
C LEU A 187 5.18 12.09 1.39
N ASP A 188 3.99 11.95 0.82
CA ASP A 188 3.28 13.03 0.13
C ASP A 188 1.87 13.18 0.71
N ASP A 189 1.32 14.39 0.63
CA ASP A 189 -0.10 14.61 0.91
C ASP A 189 -0.97 13.73 0.01
N SER A 190 -1.96 13.10 0.60
CA SER A 190 -2.89 12.17 -0.04
C SER A 190 -4.35 12.63 0.11
N PRO A 191 -4.73 13.76 -0.50
CA PRO A 191 -6.13 14.18 -0.58
C PRO A 191 -6.90 13.25 -1.52
N LEU A 192 -8.23 13.30 -1.49
CA LEU A 192 -9.09 12.45 -2.32
C LEU A 192 -8.79 12.55 -3.81
N SER A 193 -8.36 13.71 -4.29
CA SER A 193 -7.99 13.94 -5.71
C SER A 193 -6.79 13.10 -6.18
N LYS A 194 -5.91 12.71 -5.25
CA LYS A 194 -4.79 11.81 -5.54
C LYS A 194 -5.16 10.33 -5.40
N GLY A 195 -6.45 10.00 -5.27
CA GLY A 195 -6.92 8.65 -5.02
C GLY A 195 -6.66 8.23 -3.56
N GLY A 196 -6.01 7.09 -3.36
CA GLY A 196 -5.64 6.65 -2.01
C GLY A 196 -6.45 5.48 -1.50
N VAL A 197 -6.17 5.12 -0.25
CA VAL A 197 -6.76 3.97 0.41
C VAL A 197 -8.25 4.20 0.68
N ARG A 198 -9.04 3.20 0.37
CA ARG A 198 -10.46 3.09 0.72
C ARG A 198 -10.60 1.84 1.58
N LEU A 199 -11.24 1.97 2.72
CA LEU A 199 -11.38 0.93 3.73
C LEU A 199 -12.85 0.66 3.98
N LEU A 200 -13.22 -0.61 4.19
CA LEU A 200 -14.55 -0.94 4.71
C LEU A 200 -14.45 -1.06 6.24
N PRO A 201 -14.93 -0.05 6.99
CA PRO A 201 -14.84 -0.06 8.44
C PRO A 201 -15.44 -1.33 9.05
N SER A 202 -14.84 -1.81 10.14
CA SER A 202 -15.28 -2.99 10.91
C SER A 202 -15.25 -4.32 10.13
N SER A 203 -14.85 -4.32 8.86
CA SER A 203 -14.78 -5.56 8.07
C SER A 203 -13.67 -6.52 8.51
N HIS A 204 -12.75 -6.09 9.37
CA HIS A 204 -11.72 -6.95 9.98
C HIS A 204 -12.30 -7.95 10.99
N GLU A 205 -13.51 -7.72 11.51
CA GLU A 205 -14.22 -8.62 12.43
C GLU A 205 -15.02 -9.72 11.72
N GLN A 206 -15.08 -9.68 10.38
CA GLN A 206 -15.81 -10.65 9.60
C GLN A 206 -15.22 -12.06 9.71
N GLY A 207 -16.08 -13.08 9.64
CA GLY A 207 -15.63 -14.47 9.57
C GLY A 207 -14.95 -14.80 8.24
N LEU A 208 -14.21 -15.92 8.21
CA LEU A 208 -13.44 -16.37 7.05
C LEU A 208 -14.29 -16.48 5.78
N PHE A 209 -15.51 -16.98 5.87
CA PHE A 209 -16.42 -17.12 4.73
C PHE A 209 -16.74 -15.76 4.10
N SER A 210 -17.13 -14.77 4.92
CA SER A 210 -17.34 -13.40 4.46
C SER A 210 -16.08 -12.79 3.84
N MET A 211 -14.93 -13.07 4.44
CA MET A 211 -13.65 -12.60 3.91
C MET A 211 -13.33 -13.19 2.52
N LEU A 212 -13.81 -14.38 2.21
CA LEU A 212 -13.60 -15.01 0.90
C LEU A 212 -14.62 -14.59 -0.17
N THR A 213 -15.83 -14.18 0.25
CA THR A 213 -16.98 -14.02 -0.68
C THR A 213 -17.50 -12.60 -0.83
N ARG A 214 -17.15 -11.67 0.07
CA ARG A 214 -17.71 -10.30 0.09
C ARG A 214 -17.39 -9.48 -1.15
N LYS A 215 -16.19 -9.64 -1.71
CA LYS A 215 -15.72 -8.94 -2.90
C LYS A 215 -14.95 -9.90 -3.82
N ALA A 216 -14.96 -9.62 -5.13
CA ALA A 216 -14.09 -10.32 -6.05
C ALA A 216 -12.64 -9.84 -5.85
N TYR A 217 -11.84 -10.67 -5.20
CA TYR A 217 -10.50 -10.36 -4.73
C TYR A 217 -9.59 -9.82 -5.86
N PHE A 218 -9.08 -8.60 -5.70
CA PHE A 218 -8.33 -7.79 -6.68
C PHE A 218 -9.07 -7.41 -7.97
N LEU A 219 -10.20 -8.06 -8.30
CA LEU A 219 -10.91 -7.81 -9.56
C LEU A 219 -11.99 -6.73 -9.42
N ASP A 220 -12.59 -6.58 -8.24
CA ASP A 220 -13.59 -5.55 -7.98
C ASP A 220 -12.92 -4.22 -7.65
N HIS A 221 -13.10 -3.23 -8.52
CA HIS A 221 -12.59 -1.86 -8.36
C HIS A 221 -13.69 -0.85 -8.05
N ARG A 222 -14.96 -1.29 -7.99
CA ARG A 222 -16.10 -0.39 -7.82
C ARG A 222 -16.10 0.22 -6.43
N PRO A 223 -16.48 1.51 -6.32
CA PRO A 223 -16.74 2.12 -5.03
C PRO A 223 -17.78 1.34 -4.24
N ASP A 224 -17.61 1.30 -2.92
CA ASP A 224 -18.61 0.75 -1.99
C ASP A 224 -19.28 1.91 -1.24
N PRO A 225 -20.61 1.92 -1.08
CA PRO A 225 -21.30 2.98 -0.35
C PRO A 225 -20.86 3.16 1.11
N GLU A 226 -20.27 2.12 1.69
CA GLU A 226 -19.79 2.12 3.08
C GLU A 226 -18.28 2.37 3.17
N GLU A 227 -17.60 2.59 2.05
CA GLU A 227 -16.16 2.79 2.10
C GLU A 227 -15.79 4.11 2.79
N TYR A 228 -14.80 4.05 3.67
CA TYR A 228 -14.13 5.21 4.23
C TYR A 228 -12.94 5.61 3.35
N ALA A 229 -12.91 6.84 2.91
CA ALA A 229 -11.81 7.39 2.14
C ALA A 229 -10.77 7.99 3.10
N LEU A 230 -9.61 7.35 3.18
CA LEU A 230 -8.54 7.78 4.07
C LEU A 230 -7.72 8.89 3.41
N GLU A 231 -7.78 10.10 3.98
CA GLU A 231 -6.90 11.21 3.65
C GLU A 231 -5.78 11.31 4.66
N ALA A 232 -4.59 11.67 4.22
CA ALA A 232 -3.42 11.86 5.06
C ALA A 232 -2.53 12.96 4.50
N GLU A 233 -1.78 13.61 5.38
CA GLU A 233 -0.75 14.57 5.04
C GLU A 233 0.64 13.93 5.08
N ALA A 234 1.61 14.56 4.45
CA ALA A 234 3.01 14.13 4.53
C ALA A 234 3.50 14.16 5.98
N GLY A 235 4.01 13.03 6.46
CA GLY A 235 4.41 12.85 7.86
C GLY A 235 3.37 12.12 8.72
N ASP A 236 2.17 11.86 8.20
CA ASP A 236 1.16 11.07 8.90
C ASP A 236 1.50 9.57 8.89
N LEU A 237 1.04 8.89 9.93
CA LEU A 237 1.13 7.43 10.06
C LEU A 237 -0.28 6.83 10.10
N THR A 238 -0.49 5.74 9.38
CA THR A 238 -1.74 4.98 9.44
C THR A 238 -1.48 3.55 9.86
N ILE A 239 -2.39 2.97 10.60
CA ILE A 239 -2.40 1.56 10.94
C ILE A 239 -3.73 0.97 10.50
N HIS A 240 -3.71 -0.18 9.84
CA HIS A 240 -4.91 -0.96 9.60
C HIS A 240 -4.68 -2.46 9.79
N ASP A 241 -5.72 -3.14 10.24
CA ASP A 241 -5.72 -4.61 10.37
C ASP A 241 -5.67 -5.24 8.98
N GLY A 242 -4.77 -6.19 8.77
CA GLY A 242 -4.62 -6.87 7.48
C GLY A 242 -5.85 -7.66 7.01
N ARG A 243 -6.85 -7.86 7.88
CA ARG A 243 -8.14 -8.50 7.55
C ARG A 243 -9.19 -7.52 7.04
N ILE A 244 -8.95 -6.20 7.16
CA ILE A 244 -9.89 -5.19 6.67
C ILE A 244 -9.95 -5.22 5.14
N TRP A 245 -11.16 -5.19 4.59
CA TRP A 245 -11.32 -4.98 3.16
C TRP A 245 -10.88 -3.57 2.79
N HIS A 246 -9.95 -3.49 1.86
CA HIS A 246 -9.47 -2.20 1.36
C HIS A 246 -9.13 -2.27 -0.13
N ARG A 247 -9.10 -1.11 -0.76
CA ARG A 247 -8.69 -0.90 -2.15
C ARG A 247 -7.89 0.38 -2.27
N VAL A 248 -7.21 0.56 -3.40
CA VAL A 248 -6.58 1.83 -3.74
C VAL A 248 -7.35 2.45 -4.90
N ALA A 249 -7.99 3.60 -4.65
CA ALA A 249 -8.67 4.35 -5.68
C ALA A 249 -7.68 5.04 -6.61
N GLN A 250 -8.05 5.15 -7.87
CA GLN A 250 -7.28 5.90 -8.87
C GLN A 250 -7.38 7.41 -8.59
N ALA A 251 -6.30 8.14 -8.84
CA ALA A 251 -6.31 9.59 -8.77
C ALA A 251 -7.21 10.18 -9.86
N THR A 252 -7.91 11.26 -9.54
CA THR A 252 -8.61 12.10 -10.55
C THR A 252 -7.67 13.16 -11.13
N ALA A 253 -6.66 13.60 -10.36
CA ALA A 253 -5.55 14.39 -10.87
C ALA A 253 -4.65 13.53 -11.77
N THR A 254 -3.86 14.15 -12.64
CA THR A 254 -2.92 13.49 -13.56
C THR A 254 -1.52 14.06 -13.43
N GLY A 255 -0.52 13.31 -13.89
CA GLY A 255 0.87 13.72 -13.87
C GLY A 255 1.40 13.96 -12.46
N ASP A 256 2.23 14.98 -12.28
CA ASP A 256 2.84 15.33 -10.98
C ASP A 256 1.80 15.65 -9.91
N ALA A 257 0.68 16.25 -10.27
CA ALA A 257 -0.41 16.56 -9.34
C ALA A 257 -1.06 15.30 -8.74
N SER A 258 -0.91 14.13 -9.38
CA SER A 258 -1.42 12.87 -8.89
C SER A 258 -0.41 12.09 -8.04
N GLN A 259 0.84 12.55 -7.98
CA GLN A 259 1.91 11.83 -7.30
C GLN A 259 1.61 11.63 -5.82
N ARG A 260 1.79 10.39 -5.37
CA ARG A 260 1.61 9.98 -3.99
C ARG A 260 2.54 8.81 -3.66
N ARG A 261 3.41 9.02 -2.66
CA ARG A 261 4.32 7.98 -2.15
C ARG A 261 3.94 7.62 -0.73
N VAL A 262 3.84 6.32 -0.49
CA VAL A 262 3.55 5.78 0.85
C VAL A 262 4.52 4.65 1.13
N MET A 263 5.11 4.67 2.32
CA MET A 263 5.92 3.57 2.84
C MET A 263 5.04 2.63 3.65
N TYR A 264 5.08 1.34 3.38
CA TYR A 264 4.34 0.32 4.11
C TYR A 264 5.29 -0.61 4.85
N LEU A 265 5.09 -0.69 6.16
CA LEU A 265 5.86 -1.55 7.06
C LEU A 265 4.96 -2.69 7.54
N PRO A 266 5.21 -3.93 7.14
CA PRO A 266 4.45 -5.04 7.67
C PRO A 266 4.89 -5.33 9.10
N LEU A 267 3.96 -5.23 10.04
CA LEU A 267 4.13 -5.70 11.40
C LEU A 267 3.76 -7.19 11.47
N MET A 268 4.70 -8.03 11.82
CA MET A 268 4.55 -9.48 11.78
C MET A 268 4.90 -10.14 13.09
N THR A 269 4.28 -11.30 13.34
CA THR A 269 4.55 -12.17 14.47
C THR A 269 4.96 -13.57 13.99
N GLY A 270 5.65 -14.31 14.85
CA GLY A 270 6.08 -15.69 14.60
C GLY A 270 7.29 -15.81 13.67
N PRO A 271 7.75 -17.05 13.46
CA PRO A 271 8.91 -17.34 12.63
C PRO A 271 8.55 -17.18 11.16
N LEU A 272 9.19 -16.23 10.49
CA LEU A 272 9.17 -16.07 9.05
C LEU A 272 10.59 -16.23 8.53
N LYS A 273 10.73 -16.88 7.38
CA LYS A 273 12.05 -17.04 6.76
C LYS A 273 12.49 -15.73 6.14
N PRO A 274 13.66 -15.18 6.51
CA PRO A 274 14.25 -14.06 5.83
C PRO A 274 14.51 -14.40 4.36
N LYS A 275 14.31 -13.42 3.50
CA LYS A 275 14.63 -13.53 2.06
C LYS A 275 16.01 -12.97 1.78
N HIS A 276 16.63 -13.49 0.72
CA HIS A 276 17.93 -13.09 0.20
C HIS A 276 17.90 -13.11 -1.34
N GLU A 277 18.93 -12.64 -1.99
CA GLU A 277 18.99 -12.50 -3.46
C GLU A 277 18.68 -13.82 -4.21
N GLY A 278 19.05 -14.99 -3.65
CA GLY A 278 18.71 -16.31 -4.21
C GLY A 278 17.32 -16.83 -3.85
N SER A 279 16.47 -16.08 -3.16
CA SER A 279 15.13 -16.52 -2.80
C SER A 279 14.25 -16.66 -4.03
N PRO A 280 13.39 -17.70 -4.12
CA PRO A 280 12.49 -17.87 -5.26
C PRO A 280 11.41 -16.76 -5.28
N THR A 281 11.01 -16.39 -6.50
CA THR A 281 9.86 -15.49 -6.67
C THR A 281 8.60 -16.14 -6.10
N PRO A 282 7.88 -15.46 -5.20
CA PRO A 282 6.66 -15.98 -4.61
C PRO A 282 5.62 -16.36 -5.66
N LEU A 283 4.88 -17.45 -5.41
CA LEU A 283 3.87 -17.98 -6.32
C LEU A 283 2.84 -16.91 -6.74
N TYR A 284 2.43 -16.05 -5.81
CA TYR A 284 1.53 -14.94 -6.07
C TYR A 284 1.98 -14.05 -7.26
N PHE A 285 3.26 -13.66 -7.31
CA PHE A 285 3.78 -12.84 -8.42
C PHE A 285 3.91 -13.62 -9.72
N ARG A 286 4.17 -14.94 -9.63
CA ARG A 286 4.17 -15.83 -10.81
C ARG A 286 2.78 -15.94 -11.42
N LEU A 287 1.74 -16.09 -10.60
CA LEU A 287 0.35 -16.15 -11.03
C LEU A 287 -0.13 -14.81 -11.61
N LYS A 288 0.22 -13.67 -10.98
CA LYS A 288 -0.08 -12.34 -11.53
C LYS A 288 0.48 -12.15 -12.94
N ARG A 289 1.73 -12.54 -13.16
CA ARG A 289 2.36 -12.46 -14.49
C ARG A 289 1.64 -13.32 -15.54
N LEU A 290 1.14 -14.51 -15.15
CA LEU A 290 0.36 -15.37 -16.04
C LEU A 290 -1.03 -14.79 -16.36
N ALA A 291 -1.59 -13.99 -15.45
CA ALA A 291 -2.86 -13.30 -15.62
C ALA A 291 -2.74 -11.95 -16.34
N GLY A 292 -1.53 -11.58 -16.81
CA GLY A 292 -1.30 -10.32 -17.55
C GLY A 292 -1.20 -9.07 -16.68
N TYR A 293 -0.92 -9.23 -15.36
CA TYR A 293 -0.74 -8.14 -14.41
C TYR A 293 0.72 -8.01 -13.98
#